data_15986fec6aaf0264af0ea02f9c48a6c3
#
_entry.id   15986fec6aaf0264af0ea02f9c48a6c3
#
_cell.length_a   1.000
_cell.length_b   1.000
_cell.length_c   1.000
_cell.angle_alpha   90.00
_cell.angle_beta   90.00
_cell.angle_gamma   90.00
#
_symmetry.space_group_name_H-M   'P 1'
#
loop_
_entity.id
_entity.type
_entity.pdbx_description
1 polymer ?
#
loop_
_entity_poly.entity_id
_entity_poly.type
_entity_poly.pdbx_seq_one_letter_code
_entity_poly.pdbx_strand_id
1 'polypeptide(L)'
;LSSLTGKKVRVVNDANAAAYGEAKFGSGSDYRCSIFITLGTGVGGGIVLDGKIVEGFMSAGAEIGHMSIEADGILCGCGNHGCFECYASATALIRRTKKKMEENLNSKMWEIAHGSLASVDGRTAFEAAKLGDKDAEEVVKKYIGYLAVGIANLVNILRPEAVVLGGGIAGEGESLFAPLRKAVESRIYVSSSVVPLEIVGPKPGNA
;
A
#
# COMPACT_ATOMS: atom_id res chain seq x y z
N LEU A 1 2.93 -18.52 26.32
CA LEU A 1 2.23 -17.29 26.76
C LEU A 1 0.94 -17.64 27.51
N SER A 2 0.06 -18.53 26.98
CA SER A 2 -1.18 -18.93 27.71
C SER A 2 -0.90 -19.47 29.10
N SER A 3 0.12 -20.34 29.28
CA SER A 3 0.54 -20.88 30.57
C SER A 3 1.10 -19.83 31.53
N LEU A 4 1.71 -18.75 31.00
CA LEU A 4 2.28 -17.68 31.82
C LEU A 4 1.25 -16.63 32.23
N THR A 5 0.23 -16.41 31.41
CA THR A 5 -0.75 -15.32 31.59
C THR A 5 -2.11 -15.81 32.10
N GLY A 6 -2.38 -17.12 32.04
CA GLY A 6 -3.69 -17.69 32.28
C GLY A 6 -4.77 -17.31 31.26
N LYS A 7 -4.39 -16.58 30.20
CA LYS A 7 -5.32 -16.11 29.18
C LYS A 7 -5.21 -16.96 27.90
N LYS A 8 -6.32 -17.04 27.14
CA LYS A 8 -6.32 -17.67 25.84
C LYS A 8 -5.48 -16.83 24.88
N VAL A 9 -4.44 -17.42 24.29
CA VAL A 9 -3.56 -16.79 23.30
C VAL A 9 -3.78 -17.44 21.95
N ARG A 10 -3.91 -16.62 20.89
CA ARG A 10 -3.90 -17.06 19.49
C ARG A 10 -2.70 -16.40 18.80
N VAL A 11 -2.02 -17.15 17.96
CA VAL A 11 -0.99 -16.64 17.05
C VAL A 11 -1.67 -16.40 15.71
N VAL A 12 -1.50 -15.23 15.16
CA VAL A 12 -2.05 -14.83 13.85
C VAL A 12 -0.98 -14.07 13.07
N ASN A 13 -1.12 -13.99 11.76
CA ASN A 13 -0.30 -13.11 10.92
C ASN A 13 -0.57 -11.65 11.32
N ASP A 14 0.46 -10.80 11.36
CA ASP A 14 0.40 -9.40 11.80
C ASP A 14 -0.48 -8.54 10.87
N ALA A 15 -0.36 -8.72 9.54
CA ALA A 15 -1.19 -8.01 8.58
C ALA A 15 -2.67 -8.42 8.67
N ASN A 16 -2.96 -9.71 8.91
CA ASN A 16 -4.32 -10.18 9.17
C ASN A 16 -4.89 -9.61 10.47
N ALA A 17 -4.06 -9.49 11.53
CA ALA A 17 -4.48 -8.86 12.78
C ALA A 17 -4.81 -7.38 12.57
N ALA A 18 -3.96 -6.65 11.83
CA ALA A 18 -4.20 -5.25 11.48
C ALA A 18 -5.46 -5.10 10.63
N ALA A 19 -5.64 -5.92 9.59
CA ALA A 19 -6.84 -5.89 8.74
C ALA A 19 -8.12 -6.16 9.52
N TYR A 20 -8.09 -7.12 10.44
CA TYR A 20 -9.24 -7.40 11.31
C TYR A 20 -9.51 -6.26 12.29
N GLY A 21 -8.46 -5.64 12.84
CA GLY A 21 -8.57 -4.46 13.69
C GLY A 21 -9.21 -3.28 12.96
N GLU A 22 -8.75 -2.98 11.75
CA GLU A 22 -9.33 -1.94 10.88
C GLU A 22 -10.79 -2.25 10.51
N ALA A 23 -11.13 -3.50 10.20
CA ALA A 23 -12.50 -3.90 9.88
C ALA A 23 -13.44 -3.89 11.09
N LYS A 24 -12.93 -3.93 12.33
CA LYS A 24 -13.76 -3.89 13.53
C LYS A 24 -13.84 -2.52 14.19
N PHE A 25 -12.76 -1.75 14.16
CA PHE A 25 -12.60 -0.52 14.95
C PHE A 25 -12.09 0.67 14.13
N GLY A 26 -11.57 0.42 12.92
CA GLY A 26 -10.98 1.41 12.06
C GLY A 26 -11.87 1.90 10.93
N SER A 27 -11.26 2.37 9.84
CA SER A 27 -11.93 2.86 8.62
C SER A 27 -12.71 1.78 7.87
N GLY A 28 -12.38 0.51 8.10
CA GLY A 28 -13.08 -0.62 7.52
C GLY A 28 -14.37 -1.02 8.24
N SER A 29 -14.69 -0.43 9.41
CA SER A 29 -15.79 -0.87 10.27
C SER A 29 -17.20 -0.71 9.67
N ASP A 30 -17.34 0.18 8.72
CA ASP A 30 -18.63 0.47 8.08
C ASP A 30 -18.89 -0.42 6.84
N TYR A 31 -17.92 -1.32 6.49
CA TYR A 31 -17.95 -2.17 5.31
C TYR A 31 -17.97 -3.65 5.68
N ARG A 32 -18.76 -4.44 4.96
CA ARG A 32 -18.81 -5.90 5.12
C ARG A 32 -17.66 -6.58 4.37
N CYS A 33 -17.26 -5.98 3.25
CA CYS A 33 -16.19 -6.48 2.39
C CYS A 33 -15.13 -5.39 2.22
N SER A 34 -13.95 -5.59 2.80
CA SER A 34 -12.86 -4.61 2.74
C SER A 34 -11.50 -5.30 2.56
N ILE A 35 -10.55 -4.55 1.98
CA ILE A 35 -9.17 -4.96 1.87
C ILE A 35 -8.34 -3.92 2.61
N PHE A 36 -7.52 -4.36 3.56
CA PHE A 36 -6.52 -3.53 4.20
C PHE A 36 -5.16 -3.78 3.54
N ILE A 37 -4.45 -2.70 3.21
CA ILE A 37 -3.10 -2.73 2.62
C ILE A 37 -2.21 -1.83 3.45
N THR A 38 -1.13 -2.37 4.01
CA THR A 38 -0.12 -1.59 4.72
C THR A 38 1.07 -1.32 3.81
N LEU A 39 1.44 -0.03 3.69
CA LEU A 39 2.55 0.47 2.88
C LEU A 39 3.72 0.86 3.79
N GLY A 40 4.52 -0.13 4.15
CA GLY A 40 5.70 -0.02 5.00
C GLY A 40 6.98 -0.44 4.26
N THR A 41 7.93 -1.04 4.98
CA THR A 41 9.15 -1.64 4.41
C THR A 41 8.81 -2.61 3.28
N GLY A 42 7.74 -3.40 3.47
CA GLY A 42 7.10 -4.22 2.46
C GLY A 42 5.66 -3.78 2.18
N VAL A 43 4.90 -4.63 1.51
CA VAL A 43 3.45 -4.51 1.34
C VAL A 43 2.79 -5.71 2.01
N GLY A 44 2.14 -5.47 3.13
CA GLY A 44 1.27 -6.45 3.77
C GLY A 44 -0.20 -6.14 3.51
N GLY A 45 -1.07 -7.06 3.89
CA GLY A 45 -2.50 -6.79 3.84
C GLY A 45 -3.34 -7.94 4.35
N GLY A 46 -4.64 -7.68 4.41
CA GLY A 46 -5.62 -8.68 4.77
C GLY A 46 -6.95 -8.39 4.09
N ILE A 47 -7.72 -9.42 3.89
CA ILE A 47 -8.98 -9.41 3.15
C ILE A 47 -10.09 -9.79 4.12
N VAL A 48 -11.13 -8.97 4.16
CA VAL A 48 -12.35 -9.24 4.94
C VAL A 48 -13.51 -9.38 3.96
N LEU A 49 -14.18 -10.52 3.99
CA LEU A 49 -15.37 -10.79 3.21
C LEU A 49 -16.53 -11.15 4.15
N ASP A 50 -17.66 -10.49 4.01
CA ASP A 50 -18.82 -10.65 4.89
C ASP A 50 -18.50 -10.54 6.38
N GLY A 51 -17.58 -9.63 6.72
CA GLY A 51 -17.14 -9.39 8.09
C GLY A 51 -16.20 -10.46 8.67
N LYS A 52 -15.71 -11.40 7.83
CA LYS A 52 -14.77 -12.47 8.20
C LYS A 52 -13.45 -12.29 7.50
N ILE A 53 -12.36 -12.49 8.25
CA ILE A 53 -11.00 -12.48 7.68
C ILE A 53 -10.79 -13.69 6.77
N VAL A 54 -10.17 -13.46 5.62
CA VAL A 54 -9.80 -14.51 4.67
C VAL A 54 -8.36 -14.94 4.98
N GLU A 55 -8.23 -16.09 5.63
CA GLU A 55 -6.91 -16.63 5.99
C GLU A 55 -6.40 -17.66 4.96
N GLY A 56 -7.28 -18.17 4.10
CA GLY A 56 -6.95 -19.26 3.18
C GLY A 56 -6.75 -20.61 3.90
N PHE A 57 -6.36 -21.63 3.13
CA PHE A 57 -6.06 -22.94 3.70
C PHE A 57 -4.82 -22.86 4.60
N MET A 58 -4.91 -23.38 5.81
CA MET A 58 -3.86 -23.34 6.84
C MET A 58 -3.28 -21.94 7.13
N SER A 59 -4.10 -20.90 6.99
CA SER A 59 -3.72 -19.49 7.18
C SER A 59 -2.58 -19.02 6.28
N ALA A 60 -2.45 -19.60 5.08
CA ALA A 60 -1.40 -19.28 4.11
C ALA A 60 -1.91 -18.42 2.94
N GLY A 61 -3.10 -17.83 3.06
CA GLY A 61 -3.70 -16.96 2.04
C GLY A 61 -3.53 -15.48 2.35
N ALA A 62 -4.05 -14.64 1.44
CA ALA A 62 -4.06 -13.18 1.52
C ALA A 62 -2.67 -12.52 1.53
N GLU A 63 -1.64 -13.19 1.00
CA GLU A 63 -0.27 -12.67 0.82
C GLU A 63 -0.22 -11.69 -0.38
N ILE A 64 -0.99 -10.61 -0.29
CA ILE A 64 -1.22 -9.67 -1.40
C ILE A 64 0.06 -8.97 -1.88
N GLY A 65 1.04 -8.75 -1.00
CA GLY A 65 2.33 -8.16 -1.35
C GLY A 65 3.15 -9.01 -2.30
N HIS A 66 2.91 -10.33 -2.33
CA HIS A 66 3.61 -11.27 -3.19
C HIS A 66 2.86 -11.61 -4.49
N MET A 67 1.70 -10.98 -4.73
CA MET A 67 1.03 -11.01 -6.03
C MET A 67 1.93 -10.38 -7.10
N SER A 68 2.25 -11.11 -8.17
CA SER A 68 3.04 -10.56 -9.28
C SER A 68 2.21 -9.55 -10.07
N ILE A 69 2.75 -8.35 -10.24
CA ILE A 69 2.15 -7.26 -11.03
C ILE A 69 2.98 -6.90 -12.27
N GLU A 70 4.15 -7.47 -12.39
CA GLU A 70 5.08 -7.28 -13.50
C GLU A 70 5.70 -8.62 -13.83
N ALA A 71 5.34 -9.22 -14.96
CA ALA A 71 5.96 -10.46 -15.43
C ALA A 71 7.46 -10.24 -15.64
N ASP A 72 8.29 -11.18 -15.23
CA ASP A 72 9.76 -11.10 -15.32
C ASP A 72 10.37 -9.85 -14.67
N GLY A 73 9.66 -9.25 -13.72
CA GLY A 73 10.06 -8.05 -13.02
C GLY A 73 11.14 -8.26 -11.96
N ILE A 74 11.25 -7.34 -11.01
CA ILE A 74 12.26 -7.36 -9.95
C ILE A 74 12.14 -8.65 -9.14
N LEU A 75 13.27 -9.33 -8.89
CA LEU A 75 13.34 -10.48 -7.98
C LEU A 75 12.94 -10.04 -6.56
N CYS A 76 11.94 -10.70 -6.00
CA CYS A 76 11.48 -10.50 -4.64
C CYS A 76 12.24 -11.40 -3.65
N GLY A 77 12.32 -10.96 -2.39
CA GLY A 77 12.89 -11.77 -1.30
C GLY A 77 12.19 -13.12 -1.08
N CYS A 78 10.94 -13.29 -1.55
CA CYS A 78 10.23 -14.56 -1.52
C CYS A 78 10.68 -15.56 -2.61
N GLY A 79 11.58 -15.15 -3.52
CA GLY A 79 12.05 -15.97 -4.64
C GLY A 79 11.24 -15.81 -5.94
N ASN A 80 10.11 -15.13 -5.92
CA ASN A 80 9.32 -14.85 -7.12
C ASN A 80 9.74 -13.54 -7.80
N HIS A 81 9.34 -13.33 -9.05
CA HIS A 81 9.57 -12.09 -9.79
C HIS A 81 8.32 -11.22 -9.84
N GLY A 82 8.53 -9.90 -9.82
CA GLY A 82 7.47 -8.92 -10.09
C GLY A 82 6.45 -8.71 -8.97
N CYS A 83 6.73 -9.16 -7.76
CA CYS A 83 5.82 -9.00 -6.61
C CYS A 83 5.43 -7.54 -6.38
N PHE A 84 4.19 -7.31 -6.03
CA PHE A 84 3.61 -5.99 -5.74
C PHE A 84 4.44 -5.18 -4.75
N GLU A 85 4.94 -5.82 -3.70
CA GLU A 85 5.84 -5.23 -2.71
C GLU A 85 7.09 -4.60 -3.33
N CYS A 86 7.69 -5.22 -4.34
CA CYS A 86 8.88 -4.71 -5.00
C CYS A 86 8.68 -3.37 -5.71
N TYR A 87 7.43 -2.96 -5.91
CA TYR A 87 7.06 -1.75 -6.65
C TYR A 87 6.29 -0.73 -5.83
N ALA A 88 5.50 -1.17 -4.85
CA ALA A 88 4.56 -0.34 -4.11
C ALA A 88 4.87 -0.18 -2.61
N SER A 89 5.95 -0.78 -2.09
CA SER A 89 6.40 -0.53 -0.72
C SER A 89 7.07 0.84 -0.56
N ALA A 90 7.20 1.31 0.68
CA ALA A 90 8.01 2.50 0.99
C ALA A 90 9.48 2.29 0.56
N THR A 91 10.04 1.09 0.75
CA THR A 91 11.38 0.75 0.27
C THR A 91 11.50 0.91 -1.24
N ALA A 92 10.48 0.51 -2.00
CA ALA A 92 10.47 0.66 -3.46
C ALA A 92 10.39 2.14 -3.88
N LEU A 93 9.62 2.95 -3.17
CA LEU A 93 9.56 4.40 -3.40
C LEU A 93 10.91 5.05 -3.12
N ILE A 94 11.51 4.80 -1.95
CA ILE A 94 12.83 5.32 -1.56
C ILE A 94 13.90 4.94 -2.59
N ARG A 95 13.93 3.70 -3.03
CA ARG A 95 14.88 3.24 -4.05
C ARG A 95 14.74 4.02 -5.37
N ARG A 96 13.51 4.25 -5.84
CA ARG A 96 13.25 5.06 -7.06
C ARG A 96 13.63 6.51 -6.86
N THR A 97 13.32 7.08 -5.71
CA THR A 97 13.68 8.46 -5.35
C THR A 97 15.19 8.64 -5.42
N LYS A 98 15.96 7.77 -4.75
CA LYS A 98 17.42 7.80 -4.78
C LYS A 98 17.99 7.71 -6.19
N LYS A 99 17.50 6.74 -6.97
CA LYS A 99 17.93 6.59 -8.37
C LYS A 99 17.67 7.85 -9.19
N LYS A 100 16.48 8.46 -9.04
CA LYS A 100 16.14 9.68 -9.77
C LYS A 100 16.98 10.88 -9.34
N MET A 101 17.32 10.98 -8.06
CA MET A 101 18.24 11.99 -7.53
C MET A 101 19.65 11.86 -8.14
N GLU A 102 20.15 10.63 -8.27
CA GLU A 102 21.45 10.37 -8.90
C GLU A 102 21.45 10.73 -10.39
N GLU A 103 20.32 10.61 -11.08
CA GLU A 103 20.16 11.01 -12.49
C GLU A 103 20.09 12.53 -12.68
N ASN A 104 19.63 13.29 -11.66
CA ASN A 104 19.53 14.76 -11.70
C ASN A 104 19.93 15.42 -10.37
N LEU A 105 21.13 15.99 -10.38
CA LEU A 105 21.68 16.67 -9.20
C LEU A 105 21.02 18.02 -8.87
N ASN A 106 20.18 18.56 -9.77
CA ASN A 106 19.44 19.81 -9.56
C ASN A 106 18.02 19.59 -9.02
N SER A 107 17.60 18.33 -8.82
CA SER A 107 16.29 18.04 -8.24
C SER A 107 16.17 18.57 -6.82
N LYS A 108 15.00 19.13 -6.48
CA LYS A 108 14.67 19.59 -5.12
C LYS A 108 14.67 18.46 -4.08
N MET A 109 14.59 17.19 -4.53
CA MET A 109 14.71 16.04 -3.65
C MET A 109 16.04 16.04 -2.87
N TRP A 110 17.13 16.61 -3.45
CA TRP A 110 18.41 16.77 -2.75
C TRP A 110 18.32 17.76 -1.59
N GLU A 111 17.60 18.88 -1.77
CA GLU A 111 17.38 19.86 -0.71
C GLU A 111 16.60 19.23 0.46
N ILE A 112 15.50 18.53 0.16
CA ILE A 112 14.67 17.86 1.15
C ILE A 112 15.45 16.74 1.88
N ALA A 113 16.29 16.02 1.17
CA ALA A 113 17.16 14.99 1.76
C ALA A 113 18.46 15.56 2.38
N HIS A 114 18.55 16.88 2.59
CA HIS A 114 19.72 17.55 3.18
C HIS A 114 21.05 17.18 2.49
N GLY A 115 21.04 17.02 1.19
CA GLY A 115 22.21 16.66 0.38
C GLY A 115 22.69 15.20 0.52
N SER A 116 21.91 14.32 1.17
CA SER A 116 22.31 12.94 1.45
C SER A 116 21.30 11.91 1.01
N LEU A 117 21.73 10.95 0.19
CA LEU A 117 20.89 9.79 -0.16
C LEU A 117 20.51 8.94 1.07
N ALA A 118 21.29 8.99 2.15
CA ALA A 118 20.96 8.26 3.37
C ALA A 118 19.72 8.84 4.08
N SER A 119 19.43 10.13 3.89
CA SER A 119 18.29 10.84 4.49
C SER A 119 17.01 10.73 3.65
N VAL A 120 17.05 10.09 2.48
CA VAL A 120 15.87 9.89 1.64
C VAL A 120 14.90 8.92 2.32
N ASP A 121 13.67 9.37 2.50
CA ASP A 121 12.55 8.61 3.07
C ASP A 121 11.33 8.57 2.14
N GLY A 122 10.20 8.02 2.64
CA GLY A 122 8.97 7.90 1.86
C GLY A 122 8.28 9.23 1.54
N ARG A 123 8.65 10.34 2.19
CA ARG A 123 8.07 11.68 1.97
C ARG A 123 8.85 12.47 0.93
N THR A 124 10.15 12.22 0.79
CA THR A 124 11.09 13.04 0.00
C THR A 124 10.55 13.35 -1.40
N ALA A 125 10.07 12.35 -2.14
CA ALA A 125 9.53 12.57 -3.48
C ALA A 125 8.19 13.33 -3.46
N PHE A 126 7.31 13.06 -2.48
CA PHE A 126 6.03 13.75 -2.38
C PHE A 126 6.22 15.23 -2.01
N GLU A 127 7.12 15.55 -1.10
CA GLU A 127 7.42 16.93 -0.71
C GLU A 127 8.04 17.72 -1.86
N ALA A 128 9.00 17.13 -2.59
CA ALA A 128 9.59 17.77 -3.77
C ALA A 128 8.56 17.98 -4.88
N ALA A 129 7.68 17.00 -5.11
CA ALA A 129 6.60 17.12 -6.10
C ALA A 129 5.63 18.27 -5.76
N LYS A 130 5.27 18.45 -4.48
CA LYS A 130 4.47 19.59 -4.01
C LYS A 130 5.13 20.95 -4.29
N LEU A 131 6.46 20.98 -4.38
CA LEU A 131 7.25 22.16 -4.76
C LEU A 131 7.44 22.31 -6.28
N GLY A 132 6.80 21.43 -7.08
CA GLY A 132 6.84 21.50 -8.54
C GLY A 132 8.10 20.89 -9.17
N ASP A 133 8.81 20.02 -8.47
CA ASP A 133 9.93 19.26 -9.03
C ASP A 133 9.43 18.18 -9.99
N LYS A 134 9.84 18.24 -11.26
CA LYS A 134 9.35 17.35 -12.31
C LYS A 134 9.83 15.91 -12.15
N ASP A 135 11.04 15.72 -11.67
CA ASP A 135 11.59 14.38 -11.42
C ASP A 135 10.86 13.70 -10.27
N ALA A 136 10.55 14.46 -9.22
CA ALA A 136 9.76 13.98 -8.09
C ALA A 136 8.31 13.67 -8.51
N GLU A 137 7.68 14.52 -9.34
CA GLU A 137 6.35 14.25 -9.92
C GLU A 137 6.36 12.93 -10.70
N GLU A 138 7.41 12.66 -11.50
CA GLU A 138 7.56 11.41 -12.24
C GLU A 138 7.67 10.20 -11.29
N VAL A 139 8.49 10.31 -10.25
CA VAL A 139 8.67 9.25 -9.24
C VAL A 139 7.33 8.94 -8.56
N VAL A 140 6.62 9.96 -8.07
CA VAL A 140 5.31 9.81 -7.41
C VAL A 140 4.28 9.21 -8.36
N LYS A 141 4.18 9.72 -9.59
CA LYS A 141 3.26 9.21 -10.61
C LYS A 141 3.49 7.73 -10.90
N LYS A 142 4.76 7.32 -11.04
CA LYS A 142 5.12 5.93 -11.30
C LYS A 142 4.80 5.02 -10.11
N TYR A 143 5.07 5.49 -8.89
CA TYR A 143 4.72 4.79 -7.65
C TYR A 143 3.20 4.57 -7.56
N ILE A 144 2.40 5.61 -7.73
CA ILE A 144 0.93 5.54 -7.74
C ILE A 144 0.43 4.60 -8.85
N GLY A 145 1.08 4.59 -10.01
CA GLY A 145 0.75 3.69 -11.10
C GLY A 145 0.86 2.21 -10.71
N TYR A 146 1.96 1.81 -10.07
CA TYR A 146 2.14 0.44 -9.58
C TYR A 146 1.18 0.09 -8.44
N LEU A 147 0.97 1.02 -7.51
CA LEU A 147 0.00 0.85 -6.43
C LEU A 147 -1.41 0.61 -7.00
N ALA A 148 -1.79 1.39 -8.02
CA ALA A 148 -3.07 1.25 -8.69
C ALA A 148 -3.24 -0.09 -9.41
N VAL A 149 -2.17 -0.64 -10.03
CA VAL A 149 -2.21 -1.97 -10.65
C VAL A 149 -2.53 -3.04 -9.62
N GLY A 150 -1.81 -3.07 -8.50
CA GLY A 150 -2.05 -4.06 -7.45
C GLY A 150 -3.46 -3.95 -6.85
N ILE A 151 -3.92 -2.73 -6.56
CA ILE A 151 -5.26 -2.49 -6.03
C ILE A 151 -6.32 -2.90 -7.06
N ALA A 152 -6.17 -2.51 -8.32
CA ALA A 152 -7.15 -2.85 -9.36
C ALA A 152 -7.27 -4.37 -9.58
N ASN A 153 -6.18 -5.12 -9.48
CA ASN A 153 -6.21 -6.58 -9.54
C ASN A 153 -7.07 -7.17 -8.41
N LEU A 154 -6.85 -6.69 -7.18
CA LEU A 154 -7.65 -7.12 -6.02
C LEU A 154 -9.12 -6.72 -6.17
N VAL A 155 -9.39 -5.51 -6.64
CA VAL A 155 -10.75 -5.02 -6.88
C VAL A 155 -11.45 -5.82 -7.96
N ASN A 156 -10.79 -6.15 -9.06
CA ASN A 156 -11.38 -6.95 -10.14
C ASN A 156 -11.68 -8.41 -9.73
N ILE A 157 -10.94 -8.94 -8.74
CA ILE A 157 -11.14 -10.32 -8.23
C ILE A 157 -12.21 -10.35 -7.13
N LEU A 158 -12.17 -9.42 -6.18
CA LEU A 158 -12.93 -9.50 -4.93
C LEU A 158 -14.09 -8.49 -4.86
N ARG A 159 -14.00 -7.43 -5.61
CA ARG A 159 -14.92 -6.27 -5.59
C ARG A 159 -15.31 -5.85 -4.17
N PRO A 160 -14.36 -5.41 -3.34
CA PRO A 160 -14.65 -4.93 -1.99
C PRO A 160 -15.46 -3.64 -2.04
N GLU A 161 -16.14 -3.30 -0.93
CA GLU A 161 -16.76 -1.98 -0.73
C GLU A 161 -15.69 -0.92 -0.47
N ALA A 162 -14.59 -1.31 0.23
CA ALA A 162 -13.49 -0.40 0.53
C ALA A 162 -12.11 -1.06 0.44
N VAL A 163 -11.12 -0.23 0.04
CA VAL A 163 -9.69 -0.50 0.22
C VAL A 163 -9.14 0.52 1.20
N VAL A 164 -8.65 0.05 2.33
CA VAL A 164 -8.05 0.87 3.39
C VAL A 164 -6.54 0.79 3.29
N LEU A 165 -5.88 1.93 3.10
CA LEU A 165 -4.42 2.00 3.03
C LEU A 165 -3.86 2.49 4.37
N GLY A 166 -3.00 1.69 4.99
CA GLY A 166 -2.26 2.05 6.19
C GLY A 166 -0.76 2.19 5.93
N GLY A 167 0.00 2.47 6.98
CA GLY A 167 1.45 2.66 6.95
C GLY A 167 1.85 4.11 6.62
N GLY A 168 3.17 4.38 6.71
CA GLY A 168 3.68 5.75 6.64
C GLY A 168 3.35 6.52 5.37
N ILE A 169 3.27 5.83 4.23
CA ILE A 169 2.94 6.48 2.94
C ILE A 169 1.48 6.94 2.88
N ALA A 170 0.56 6.30 3.59
CA ALA A 170 -0.83 6.75 3.66
C ALA A 170 -0.97 8.15 4.30
N GLY A 171 0.01 8.56 5.10
CA GLY A 171 0.10 9.90 5.70
C GLY A 171 0.24 11.05 4.69
N GLU A 172 0.55 10.77 3.41
CA GLU A 172 0.61 11.79 2.35
C GLU A 172 -0.77 12.36 1.96
N GLY A 173 -1.85 11.77 2.49
CA GLY A 173 -3.21 12.29 2.34
C GLY A 173 -3.64 12.38 0.88
N GLU A 174 -4.34 13.43 0.51
CA GLU A 174 -4.89 13.58 -0.84
C GLU A 174 -3.84 13.71 -1.95
N SER A 175 -2.58 14.00 -1.61
CA SER A 175 -1.47 13.93 -2.58
C SER A 175 -1.25 12.50 -3.09
N LEU A 176 -1.59 11.49 -2.30
CA LEU A 176 -1.62 10.08 -2.67
C LEU A 176 -3.02 9.66 -3.14
N PHE A 177 -4.06 9.90 -2.32
CA PHE A 177 -5.38 9.29 -2.53
C PHE A 177 -6.10 9.81 -3.78
N ALA A 178 -6.07 11.12 -4.06
CA ALA A 178 -6.79 11.68 -5.20
C ALA A 178 -6.28 11.13 -6.56
N PRO A 179 -4.98 11.14 -6.87
CA PRO A 179 -4.48 10.52 -8.10
C PRO A 179 -4.60 8.99 -8.10
N LEU A 180 -4.52 8.34 -6.94
CA LEU A 180 -4.68 6.89 -6.82
C LEU A 180 -6.09 6.44 -7.19
N ARG A 181 -7.14 7.10 -6.66
CA ARG A 181 -8.54 6.80 -7.01
C ARG A 181 -8.76 6.87 -8.52
N LYS A 182 -8.24 7.92 -9.18
CA LYS A 182 -8.31 8.07 -10.64
C LYS A 182 -7.58 6.94 -11.37
N ALA A 183 -6.40 6.58 -10.89
CA ALA A 183 -5.58 5.54 -11.49
C ALA A 183 -6.20 4.14 -11.33
N VAL A 184 -6.84 3.85 -10.20
CA VAL A 184 -7.58 2.60 -9.97
C VAL A 184 -8.84 2.57 -10.84
N GLU A 185 -9.64 3.65 -10.84
CA GLU A 185 -10.86 3.75 -11.63
C GLU A 185 -10.63 3.45 -13.12
N SER A 186 -9.49 3.88 -13.66
CA SER A 186 -9.14 3.60 -15.06
C SER A 186 -8.74 2.15 -15.36
N ARG A 187 -8.65 1.28 -14.34
CA ARG A 187 -8.16 -0.11 -14.43
C ARG A 187 -9.16 -1.15 -13.96
N ILE A 188 -10.21 -0.75 -13.28
CA ILE A 188 -11.24 -1.68 -12.81
C ILE A 188 -12.27 -1.92 -13.90
N TYR A 189 -12.77 -3.17 -13.99
CA TYR A 189 -13.74 -3.56 -15.00
C TYR A 189 -15.12 -2.94 -14.76
N VAL A 190 -15.59 -2.95 -13.52
CA VAL A 190 -16.87 -2.32 -13.13
C VAL A 190 -16.56 -0.98 -12.49
N SER A 191 -17.02 0.10 -13.12
CA SER A 191 -16.83 1.47 -12.60
C SER A 191 -17.43 1.65 -11.20
N SER A 192 -16.80 2.50 -10.40
CA SER A 192 -17.28 2.89 -9.07
C SER A 192 -18.62 3.66 -9.10
N SER A 193 -19.02 4.17 -10.25
CA SER A 193 -20.34 4.77 -10.45
C SER A 193 -21.46 3.73 -10.52
N VAL A 194 -21.14 2.47 -10.86
CA VAL A 194 -22.10 1.35 -10.94
C VAL A 194 -22.13 0.57 -9.63
N VAL A 195 -20.95 0.20 -9.13
CA VAL A 195 -20.78 -0.46 -7.83
C VAL A 195 -19.77 0.39 -7.03
N PRO A 196 -20.21 1.07 -5.97
CA PRO A 196 -19.33 1.95 -5.18
C PRO A 196 -18.06 1.26 -4.69
N LEU A 197 -16.95 1.99 -4.72
CA LEU A 197 -15.67 1.58 -4.17
C LEU A 197 -15.04 2.79 -3.47
N GLU A 198 -14.74 2.63 -2.20
CA GLU A 198 -14.00 3.62 -1.42
C GLU A 198 -12.51 3.24 -1.34
N ILE A 199 -11.63 4.23 -1.51
CA ILE A 199 -10.19 4.09 -1.24
C ILE A 199 -9.82 5.16 -0.21
N VAL A 200 -9.55 4.72 1.01
CA VAL A 200 -9.43 5.58 2.19
C VAL A 200 -8.17 5.28 3.00
N GLY A 201 -7.75 6.26 3.80
CA GLY A 201 -6.72 6.09 4.83
C GLY A 201 -7.30 5.57 6.16
N PRO A 202 -6.46 5.29 7.15
CA PRO A 202 -6.90 4.90 8.49
C PRO A 202 -7.60 6.10 9.17
N LYS A 203 -8.55 5.80 10.08
CA LYS A 203 -9.14 6.85 10.93
C LYS A 203 -8.05 7.53 11.77
N PRO A 204 -8.15 8.85 12.01
CA PRO A 204 -7.18 9.55 12.88
C PRO A 204 -7.07 8.86 14.24
N GLY A 205 -5.83 8.57 14.66
CA GLY A 205 -5.54 7.88 15.92
C GLY A 205 -5.27 6.37 15.80
N ASN A 206 -5.44 5.77 14.62
CA ASN A 206 -5.20 4.34 14.36
C ASN A 206 -4.00 4.10 13.42
N ALA A 207 -3.14 5.11 13.20
CA ALA A 207 -1.95 4.99 12.33
C ALA A 207 -0.73 4.54 13.12
#